data_70a7cdace646a3ca0148eec78019c651
#
_entry.id   70a7cdace646a3ca0148eec78019c651
#
_cell.length_a   1.000
_cell.length_b   1.000
_cell.length_c   1.000
_cell.angle_alpha   90.00
_cell.angle_beta   90.00
_cell.angle_gamma   90.00
#
_symmetry.space_group_name_H-M   'P 1'
#
loop_
_entity.id
_entity.type
_entity.pdbx_description
1 polymer ?
#
loop_
_entity_poly.entity_id
_entity_poly.type
_entity_poly.pdbx_seq_one_letter_code
_entity_poly.pdbx_strand_id
1 'polypeptide(L)'
;TAEEALAYGVRLAHDNGEWAANGGALVAMDVNTGEILALASNPTFDPSIYVGTVDERDLKALAEKGANAPTLNRAIDGTYPPGSTFKPITALAALEQDLLSAGEGIQCTGKMVVDKQTFMNWDPYRNEPMVLSTALANSCDTYFYDVGLRFYRLENSPLQRWSRQMGFGVPTGIDLGPES
;
A
#
# COMPACT_ATOMS: atom_id res chain seq x y z
N THR A 1 -6.75 -21.90 0.64
CA THR A 1 -5.39 -21.41 0.34
C THR A 1 -5.33 -19.90 0.29
N ALA A 2 -4.13 -19.30 0.28
CA ALA A 2 -3.93 -17.86 0.12
C ALA A 2 -4.45 -17.38 -1.24
N GLU A 3 -4.21 -18.13 -2.30
CA GLU A 3 -4.69 -17.81 -3.65
C GLU A 3 -6.22 -17.80 -3.75
N GLU A 4 -6.89 -18.78 -3.16
CA GLU A 4 -8.37 -18.82 -3.12
C GLU A 4 -8.96 -17.65 -2.35
N ALA A 5 -8.36 -17.30 -1.19
CA ALA A 5 -8.77 -16.15 -0.38
C ALA A 5 -8.59 -14.84 -1.16
N LEU A 6 -7.46 -14.68 -1.86
CA LEU A 6 -7.17 -13.50 -2.67
C LEU A 6 -8.15 -13.40 -3.86
N ALA A 7 -8.36 -14.49 -4.58
CA ALA A 7 -9.32 -14.53 -5.68
C ALA A 7 -10.76 -14.25 -5.20
N TYR A 8 -11.12 -14.74 -4.03
CA TYR A 8 -12.42 -14.43 -3.40
C TYR A 8 -12.52 -12.93 -3.08
N GLY A 9 -11.47 -12.33 -2.50
CA GLY A 9 -11.45 -10.90 -2.16
C GLY A 9 -11.61 -9.99 -3.38
N VAL A 10 -10.95 -10.31 -4.50
CA VAL A 10 -11.10 -9.58 -5.76
C VAL A 10 -12.54 -9.67 -6.28
N ARG A 11 -13.15 -10.87 -6.28
CA ARG A 11 -14.56 -11.02 -6.68
C ARG A 11 -15.50 -10.23 -5.76
N LEU A 12 -15.31 -10.32 -4.45
CA LEU A 12 -16.13 -9.59 -3.49
C LEU A 12 -16.05 -8.08 -3.70
N ALA A 13 -14.88 -7.54 -4.02
CA ALA A 13 -14.70 -6.13 -4.32
C ALA A 13 -15.51 -5.74 -5.58
N HIS A 14 -15.46 -6.54 -6.64
CA HIS A 14 -16.28 -6.32 -7.84
C HIS A 14 -17.78 -6.37 -7.55
N ASP A 15 -18.22 -7.34 -6.75
CA ASP A 15 -19.64 -7.50 -6.37
C ASP A 15 -20.15 -6.29 -5.56
N ASN A 16 -19.25 -5.62 -4.84
CA ASN A 16 -19.50 -4.37 -4.13
C ASN A 16 -19.33 -3.10 -4.98
N GLY A 17 -19.08 -3.23 -6.27
CA GLY A 17 -18.98 -2.11 -7.21
C GLY A 17 -17.57 -1.50 -7.34
N GLU A 18 -16.56 -2.11 -6.75
CA GLU A 18 -15.15 -1.66 -6.84
C GLU A 18 -14.50 -2.18 -8.14
N TRP A 19 -14.90 -1.62 -9.25
CA TRP A 19 -14.53 -2.07 -10.61
C TRP A 19 -13.02 -2.00 -10.89
N ALA A 20 -12.29 -1.19 -10.17
CA ALA A 20 -10.83 -1.07 -10.29
C ALA A 20 -10.07 -2.22 -9.61
N ALA A 21 -10.74 -3.03 -8.78
CA ALA A 21 -10.14 -4.17 -8.10
C ALA A 21 -9.96 -5.36 -9.04
N ASN A 22 -9.01 -5.29 -9.94
CA ASN A 22 -8.77 -6.27 -10.99
C ASN A 22 -7.60 -7.24 -10.70
N GLY A 23 -7.00 -7.15 -9.53
CA GLY A 23 -5.90 -7.99 -9.09
C GLY A 23 -5.48 -7.66 -7.67
N GLY A 24 -4.52 -8.42 -7.16
CA GLY A 24 -3.99 -8.20 -5.82
C GLY A 24 -2.83 -9.12 -5.47
N ALA A 25 -2.26 -8.91 -4.29
CA ALA A 25 -1.22 -9.73 -3.72
C ALA A 25 -1.49 -10.00 -2.25
N LEU A 26 -0.99 -11.13 -1.76
CA LEU A 26 -1.01 -11.51 -0.35
C LEU A 26 0.37 -12.03 0.04
N VAL A 27 0.91 -11.50 1.13
CA VAL A 27 2.12 -12.01 1.76
C VAL A 27 1.82 -12.25 3.22
N ALA A 28 2.14 -13.44 3.72
CA ALA A 28 2.11 -13.76 5.14
C ALA A 28 3.53 -14.12 5.57
N MET A 29 4.02 -13.46 6.62
CA MET A 29 5.37 -13.60 7.13
C MET A 29 5.35 -13.87 8.63
N ASP A 30 6.20 -14.76 9.11
CA ASP A 30 6.49 -14.88 10.53
C ASP A 30 7.33 -13.69 10.98
N VAL A 31 6.78 -12.89 11.89
CA VAL A 31 7.44 -11.65 12.36
C VAL A 31 8.69 -11.90 13.23
N ASN A 32 8.87 -13.13 13.73
CA ASN A 32 10.03 -13.47 14.57
C ASN A 32 11.20 -14.00 13.75
N THR A 33 10.90 -14.70 12.66
CA THR A 33 11.92 -15.39 11.83
C THR A 33 12.15 -14.70 10.49
N GLY A 34 11.16 -13.96 9.98
CA GLY A 34 11.16 -13.41 8.63
C GLY A 34 10.76 -14.43 7.55
N GLU A 35 10.40 -15.66 7.94
CA GLU A 35 9.97 -16.69 6.99
C GLU A 35 8.69 -16.30 6.27
N ILE A 36 8.66 -16.45 4.94
CA ILE A 36 7.47 -16.26 4.14
C ILE A 36 6.62 -17.53 4.21
N LEU A 37 5.49 -17.44 4.92
CA LEU A 37 4.55 -18.56 5.12
C LEU A 37 3.59 -18.70 3.94
N ALA A 38 3.24 -17.60 3.27
CA ALA A 38 2.46 -17.59 2.06
C ALA A 38 2.78 -16.36 1.22
N LEU A 39 2.78 -16.56 -0.10
CA LEU A 39 2.95 -15.50 -1.09
C LEU A 39 2.03 -15.82 -2.26
N ALA A 40 1.08 -14.94 -2.55
CA ALA A 40 0.09 -15.15 -3.60
C ALA A 40 -0.09 -13.89 -4.45
N SER A 41 -0.35 -14.09 -5.73
CA SER A 41 -0.66 -13.05 -6.71
C SER A 41 -1.95 -13.41 -7.47
N ASN A 42 -2.76 -12.41 -7.79
CA ASN A 42 -3.98 -12.59 -8.59
C ASN A 42 -4.08 -11.46 -9.64
N PRO A 43 -4.42 -11.74 -10.91
CA PRO A 43 -4.60 -13.09 -11.46
C PRO A 43 -3.29 -13.89 -11.46
N THR A 44 -3.41 -15.20 -11.53
CA THR A 44 -2.30 -16.15 -11.65
C THR A 44 -2.50 -17.06 -12.87
N PHE A 45 -1.56 -17.92 -13.14
CA PHE A 45 -1.63 -18.88 -14.23
C PHE A 45 -1.13 -20.25 -13.77
N ASP A 46 -1.46 -21.30 -14.53
CA ASP A 46 -0.91 -22.63 -14.30
C ASP A 46 0.50 -22.73 -14.89
N PRO A 47 1.56 -22.87 -14.07
CA PRO A 47 2.92 -22.95 -14.55
C PRO A 47 3.23 -24.22 -15.37
N SER A 48 2.34 -25.22 -15.34
CA SER A 48 2.48 -26.44 -16.15
C SER A 48 2.50 -26.19 -17.66
N ILE A 49 1.99 -25.02 -18.10
CA ILE A 49 2.05 -24.59 -19.51
C ILE A 49 3.50 -24.49 -20.06
N TYR A 50 4.50 -24.34 -19.16
CA TYR A 50 5.90 -24.29 -19.52
C TYR A 50 6.59 -25.66 -19.47
N VAL A 51 5.86 -26.74 -19.15
CA VAL A 51 6.39 -28.10 -19.06
C VAL A 51 6.21 -28.83 -20.41
N GLY A 52 7.30 -29.32 -20.99
CA GLY A 52 7.27 -30.01 -22.27
C GLY A 52 7.22 -29.07 -23.49
N THR A 53 6.34 -29.37 -24.44
CA THR A 53 6.17 -28.53 -25.64
C THR A 53 5.19 -27.40 -25.31
N VAL A 54 5.69 -26.16 -25.30
CA VAL A 54 4.89 -24.98 -25.00
C VAL A 54 3.93 -24.71 -26.17
N ASP A 55 2.62 -24.56 -25.88
CA ASP A 55 1.63 -24.17 -26.89
C ASP A 55 1.60 -22.64 -27.02
N GLU A 56 1.76 -22.14 -28.25
CA GLU A 56 1.70 -20.71 -28.53
C GLU A 56 0.35 -20.07 -28.15
N ARG A 57 -0.74 -20.85 -28.14
CA ARG A 57 -2.07 -20.37 -27.75
C ARG A 57 -2.09 -20.02 -26.27
N ASP A 58 -1.45 -20.83 -25.41
CA ASP A 58 -1.38 -20.57 -23.98
C ASP A 58 -0.55 -19.32 -23.71
N LEU A 59 0.57 -19.14 -24.39
CA LEU A 59 1.39 -17.92 -24.28
C LEU A 59 0.62 -16.66 -24.73
N LYS A 60 -0.12 -16.77 -25.83
CA LYS A 60 -0.97 -15.66 -26.31
C LYS A 60 -2.06 -15.31 -25.31
N ALA A 61 -2.72 -16.30 -24.70
CA ALA A 61 -3.73 -16.09 -23.69
C ALA A 61 -3.18 -15.34 -22.46
N LEU A 62 -1.96 -15.65 -22.02
CA LEU A 62 -1.30 -14.92 -20.93
C LEU A 62 -0.96 -13.47 -21.29
N ALA A 63 -0.69 -13.21 -22.58
CA ALA A 63 -0.33 -11.87 -23.06
C ALA A 63 -1.54 -10.99 -23.43
N GLU A 64 -2.74 -11.55 -23.44
CA GLU A 64 -3.94 -10.80 -23.76
C GLU A 64 -4.20 -9.67 -22.74
N LYS A 65 -4.61 -8.51 -23.22
CA LYS A 65 -4.89 -7.34 -22.36
C LYS A 65 -5.94 -7.63 -21.28
N GLY A 66 -6.90 -8.51 -21.59
CA GLY A 66 -7.94 -8.95 -20.66
C GLY A 66 -7.45 -9.88 -19.55
N ALA A 67 -6.30 -10.56 -19.75
CA ALA A 67 -5.71 -11.45 -18.76
C ALA A 67 -5.10 -10.70 -17.56
N ASN A 68 -4.89 -9.40 -17.67
CA ASN A 68 -4.37 -8.53 -16.61
C ASN A 68 -3.02 -8.99 -16.05
N ALA A 69 -2.07 -9.33 -16.94
CA ALA A 69 -0.70 -9.73 -16.62
C ALA A 69 -0.63 -10.83 -15.53
N PRO A 70 -1.13 -12.04 -15.77
CA PRO A 70 -1.12 -13.12 -14.78
C PRO A 70 0.30 -13.62 -14.46
N THR A 71 1.28 -13.37 -15.33
CA THR A 71 2.69 -13.68 -15.09
C THR A 71 3.42 -12.71 -14.19
N LEU A 72 2.82 -11.54 -13.89
CA LEU A 72 3.38 -10.58 -12.95
C LEU A 72 3.17 -11.08 -11.51
N ASN A 73 4.25 -11.33 -10.80
CA ASN A 73 4.15 -11.59 -9.37
C ASN A 73 3.95 -10.27 -8.60
N ARG A 74 2.69 -9.92 -8.38
CA ARG A 74 2.31 -8.66 -7.73
C ARG A 74 2.80 -8.52 -6.29
N ALA A 75 3.17 -9.62 -5.65
CA ALA A 75 3.70 -9.59 -4.30
C ALA A 75 5.16 -9.10 -4.23
N ILE A 76 5.89 -9.17 -5.36
CA ILE A 76 7.31 -8.81 -5.47
C ILE A 76 7.50 -7.65 -6.44
N ASP A 77 6.91 -7.78 -7.66
CA ASP A 77 7.14 -6.84 -8.76
C ASP A 77 6.05 -5.75 -8.87
N GLY A 78 4.98 -5.86 -8.06
CA GLY A 78 3.88 -4.90 -8.07
C GLY A 78 4.20 -3.67 -7.24
N THR A 79 4.24 -2.48 -7.86
CA THR A 79 4.34 -1.20 -7.16
C THR A 79 2.99 -0.56 -7.02
N TYR A 80 2.56 -0.33 -5.78
CA TYR A 80 1.25 0.25 -5.46
C TYR A 80 1.40 1.43 -4.52
N PRO A 81 0.55 2.48 -4.64
CA PRO A 81 0.47 3.52 -3.64
C PRO A 81 0.10 2.93 -2.27
N PRO A 82 0.89 3.14 -1.22
CA PRO A 82 0.62 2.56 0.11
C PRO A 82 -0.65 3.13 0.75
N GLY A 83 -1.10 4.31 0.33
CA GLY A 83 -2.27 4.96 0.91
C GLY A 83 -2.12 5.15 2.42
N SER A 84 -3.21 4.94 3.14
CA SER A 84 -3.26 5.13 4.61
C SER A 84 -2.39 4.16 5.41
N THR A 85 -1.89 3.08 4.82
CA THR A 85 -0.94 2.19 5.48
C THR A 85 0.41 2.85 5.74
N PHE A 86 0.70 3.97 5.07
CA PHE A 86 1.89 4.79 5.30
C PHE A 86 1.76 5.75 6.50
N LYS A 87 0.55 6.01 7.00
CA LYS A 87 0.31 6.95 8.11
C LYS A 87 1.06 6.59 9.41
N PRO A 88 1.17 5.32 9.84
CA PRO A 88 1.99 4.95 10.99
C PRO A 88 3.47 5.35 10.86
N ILE A 89 4.03 5.24 9.65
CA ILE A 89 5.42 5.67 9.37
C ILE A 89 5.56 7.18 9.53
N THR A 90 4.62 7.93 8.96
CA THR A 90 4.58 9.40 9.09
C THR A 90 4.44 9.81 10.56
N ALA A 91 3.58 9.11 11.31
CA ALA A 91 3.36 9.35 12.74
C ALA A 91 4.64 9.13 13.55
N LEU A 92 5.29 7.97 13.37
CA LEU A 92 6.52 7.64 14.08
C LEU A 92 7.63 8.64 13.75
N ALA A 93 7.83 8.94 12.47
CA ALA A 93 8.81 9.92 12.04
C ALA A 93 8.56 11.30 12.65
N ALA A 94 7.28 11.71 12.77
CA ALA A 94 6.91 13.00 13.34
C ALA A 94 7.17 13.06 14.86
N LEU A 95 6.89 11.98 15.58
CA LEU A 95 7.18 11.86 17.00
C LEU A 95 8.69 11.94 17.26
N GLU A 96 9.48 11.21 16.49
CA GLU A 96 10.95 11.14 16.63
C GLU A 96 11.67 12.44 16.22
N GLN A 97 11.01 13.29 15.44
CA GLN A 97 11.53 14.59 15.03
C GLN A 97 10.95 15.75 15.87
N ASP A 98 10.24 15.46 16.96
CA ASP A 98 9.54 16.45 17.79
C ASP A 98 8.60 17.39 16.99
N LEU A 99 8.11 16.93 15.84
CA LEU A 99 7.15 17.67 15.01
C LEU A 99 5.71 17.49 15.47
N LEU A 100 5.46 16.47 16.27
CA LEU A 100 4.16 16.11 16.79
C LEU A 100 4.31 15.52 18.19
N SER A 101 3.41 15.82 19.09
CA SER A 101 3.24 15.04 20.32
C SER A 101 2.00 14.17 20.25
N ALA A 102 2.02 13.01 20.91
CA ALA A 102 0.90 12.03 20.82
C ALA A 102 -0.44 12.59 21.31
N GLY A 103 -0.41 13.56 22.24
CA GLY A 103 -1.58 14.23 22.78
C GLY A 103 -1.95 15.54 22.07
N GLU A 104 -1.21 15.96 21.05
CA GLU A 104 -1.49 17.17 20.32
C GLU A 104 -2.78 17.05 19.51
N GLY A 105 -3.71 17.96 19.76
CA GLY A 105 -4.96 18.04 19.02
C GLY A 105 -4.79 18.82 17.72
N ILE A 106 -5.04 18.16 16.58
CA ILE A 106 -5.09 18.79 15.27
C ILE A 106 -6.52 18.63 14.72
N GLN A 107 -7.04 19.69 14.09
CA GLN A 107 -8.38 19.66 13.53
C GLN A 107 -8.42 18.73 12.31
N CYS A 108 -9.19 17.65 12.41
CA CYS A 108 -9.53 16.80 11.27
C CYS A 108 -10.70 17.43 10.52
N THR A 109 -10.49 17.81 9.29
CA THR A 109 -11.50 18.49 8.45
C THR A 109 -11.77 17.69 7.18
N GLY A 110 -12.90 17.97 6.52
CA GLY A 110 -13.26 17.35 5.24
C GLY A 110 -12.30 17.72 4.09
N LYS A 111 -11.55 18.82 4.24
CA LYS A 111 -10.53 19.27 3.26
C LYS A 111 -9.50 20.17 3.92
N MET A 112 -8.31 20.22 3.34
CA MET A 112 -7.25 21.16 3.67
C MET A 112 -6.83 21.90 2.40
N VAL A 113 -6.55 23.20 2.52
CA VAL A 113 -6.05 24.01 1.39
C VAL A 113 -4.62 24.42 1.71
N VAL A 114 -3.70 24.10 0.81
CA VAL A 114 -2.30 24.51 0.87
C VAL A 114 -2.00 25.29 -0.40
N ASP A 115 -1.61 26.54 -0.26
CA ASP A 115 -1.49 27.50 -1.36
C ASP A 115 -2.80 27.61 -2.15
N LYS A 116 -2.83 27.07 -3.37
CA LYS A 116 -4.03 27.06 -4.24
C LYS A 116 -4.59 25.65 -4.47
N GLN A 117 -4.01 24.64 -3.84
CA GLN A 117 -4.41 23.24 -4.02
C GLN A 117 -5.27 22.79 -2.86
N THR A 118 -6.36 22.09 -3.18
CA THR A 118 -7.26 21.49 -2.18
C THR A 118 -6.96 20.00 -2.08
N PHE A 119 -6.74 19.54 -0.85
CA PHE A 119 -6.57 18.14 -0.48
C PHE A 119 -7.80 17.68 0.28
N MET A 120 -8.46 16.64 -0.21
CA MET A 120 -9.69 16.12 0.39
C MET A 120 -9.38 15.07 1.44
N ASN A 121 -10.22 15.01 2.47
CA ASN A 121 -10.31 13.87 3.37
C ASN A 121 -11.26 12.83 2.75
N TRP A 122 -11.11 11.56 3.08
CA TRP A 122 -12.04 10.51 2.65
C TRP A 122 -13.47 10.76 3.16
N ASP A 123 -13.62 11.36 4.35
CA ASP A 123 -14.88 11.85 4.89
C ASP A 123 -14.96 13.38 4.72
N PRO A 124 -15.71 13.88 3.71
CA PRO A 124 -15.77 15.31 3.40
C PRO A 124 -16.53 16.15 4.45
N TYR A 125 -17.24 15.49 5.37
CA TYR A 125 -18.04 16.16 6.40
C TYR A 125 -17.33 16.19 7.76
N ARG A 126 -16.16 15.58 7.89
CA ARG A 126 -15.39 15.55 9.12
C ARG A 126 -15.00 16.96 9.55
N ASN A 127 -15.22 17.27 10.84
CA ASN A 127 -14.81 18.55 11.42
C ASN A 127 -14.73 18.44 12.95
N GLU A 128 -13.67 17.80 13.45
CA GLU A 128 -13.46 17.61 14.88
C GLU A 128 -11.95 17.57 15.23
N PRO A 129 -11.55 17.99 16.44
CA PRO A 129 -10.17 17.84 16.87
C PRO A 129 -9.87 16.35 17.14
N MET A 130 -8.69 15.89 16.69
CA MET A 130 -8.20 14.55 16.93
C MET A 130 -6.79 14.58 17.50
N VAL A 131 -6.48 13.67 18.39
CA VAL A 131 -5.12 13.33 18.78
C VAL A 131 -4.62 12.19 17.89
N LEU A 132 -3.32 11.91 17.90
CA LEU A 132 -2.69 10.95 16.99
C LEU A 132 -3.41 9.59 16.95
N SER A 133 -3.77 9.02 18.10
CA SER A 133 -4.44 7.69 18.15
C SER A 133 -5.81 7.70 17.47
N THR A 134 -6.60 8.76 17.67
CA THR A 134 -7.91 8.89 17.03
C THR A 134 -7.78 9.23 15.55
N ALA A 135 -6.77 9.99 15.14
CA ALA A 135 -6.49 10.30 13.75
C ALA A 135 -6.05 9.04 12.96
N LEU A 136 -5.26 8.16 13.57
CA LEU A 136 -4.91 6.85 12.98
C LEU A 136 -6.14 5.95 12.88
N ALA A 137 -6.92 5.81 13.96
CA ALA A 137 -8.10 4.95 13.99
C ALA A 137 -9.17 5.36 12.97
N ASN A 138 -9.35 6.68 12.77
CA ASN A 138 -10.29 7.22 11.79
C ASN A 138 -9.66 7.48 10.42
N SER A 139 -8.39 7.17 10.24
CA SER A 139 -7.65 7.41 8.98
C SER A 139 -7.79 8.85 8.47
N CYS A 140 -7.78 9.86 9.35
CA CYS A 140 -7.97 11.25 8.96
C CYS A 140 -6.85 11.75 8.04
N ASP A 141 -7.16 12.03 6.78
CA ASP A 141 -6.17 12.47 5.80
C ASP A 141 -5.66 13.88 6.12
N THR A 142 -6.55 14.81 6.46
CA THR A 142 -6.16 16.20 6.71
C THR A 142 -5.30 16.38 7.95
N TYR A 143 -5.43 15.50 8.96
CA TYR A 143 -4.48 15.42 10.06
C TYR A 143 -3.07 15.10 9.56
N PHE A 144 -2.94 14.09 8.71
CA PHE A 144 -1.65 13.66 8.17
C PHE A 144 -1.10 14.58 7.08
N TYR A 145 -1.94 15.34 6.40
CA TYR A 145 -1.48 16.43 5.52
C TYR A 145 -0.83 17.56 6.31
N ASP A 146 -1.40 17.94 7.47
CA ASP A 146 -0.79 18.92 8.37
C ASP A 146 0.60 18.43 8.84
N VAL A 147 0.67 17.19 9.33
CA VAL A 147 1.93 16.58 9.73
C VAL A 147 2.94 16.53 8.56
N GLY A 148 2.49 16.15 7.37
CA GLY A 148 3.31 16.14 6.16
C GLY A 148 3.85 17.53 5.79
N LEU A 149 3.03 18.58 5.97
CA LEU A 149 3.45 19.96 5.73
C LEU A 149 4.52 20.43 6.72
N ARG A 150 4.49 19.94 7.96
CA ARG A 150 5.57 20.19 8.94
C ARG A 150 6.88 19.58 8.46
N PHE A 151 6.88 18.36 7.92
CA PHE A 151 8.05 17.75 7.30
C PHE A 151 8.56 18.52 6.09
N TYR A 152 7.65 19.01 5.24
CA TYR A 152 8.02 19.75 4.03
C TYR A 152 8.85 21.01 4.34
N ARG A 153 8.68 21.59 5.53
CA ARG A 153 9.41 22.76 6.00
C ARG A 153 10.80 22.44 6.56
N LEU A 154 11.15 21.17 6.67
CA LEU A 154 12.45 20.73 7.18
C LEU A 154 13.41 20.44 6.04
N GLU A 155 14.69 20.73 6.30
CA GLU A 155 15.80 20.30 5.44
C GLU A 155 16.12 18.81 5.65
N ASN A 156 16.89 18.21 4.71
CA ASN A 156 17.41 16.84 4.77
C ASN A 156 16.38 15.69 4.74
N SER A 157 15.13 15.96 4.29
CA SER A 157 14.11 14.95 4.01
C SER A 157 13.98 13.87 5.12
N PRO A 158 13.66 14.24 6.36
CA PRO A 158 13.66 13.30 7.48
C PRO A 158 12.60 12.20 7.34
N LEU A 159 11.44 12.47 6.73
CA LEU A 159 10.41 11.46 6.47
C LEU A 159 10.93 10.34 5.56
N GLN A 160 11.63 10.69 4.49
CA GLN A 160 12.22 9.70 3.57
C GLN A 160 13.31 8.89 4.25
N ARG A 161 14.11 9.49 5.14
CA ARG A 161 15.12 8.78 5.92
C ARG A 161 14.48 7.76 6.86
N TRP A 162 13.43 8.14 7.59
CA TRP A 162 12.68 7.24 8.45
C TRP A 162 12.01 6.10 7.66
N SER A 163 11.42 6.41 6.51
CA SER A 163 10.83 5.40 5.63
C SER A 163 11.86 4.35 5.21
N ARG A 164 13.08 4.77 4.81
CA ARG A 164 14.15 3.83 4.46
C ARG A 164 14.61 2.97 5.63
N GLN A 165 14.67 3.52 6.85
CA GLN A 165 14.99 2.74 8.05
C GLN A 165 13.95 1.66 8.35
N MET A 166 12.72 1.86 7.90
CA MET A 166 11.61 0.89 8.00
C MET A 166 11.50 -0.02 6.78
N GLY A 167 12.48 -0.02 5.88
CA GLY A 167 12.54 -0.90 4.75
C GLY A 167 11.88 -0.40 3.46
N PHE A 168 11.31 0.82 3.46
CA PHE A 168 10.74 1.37 2.23
C PHE A 168 11.82 1.84 1.25
N GLY A 169 11.69 1.41 -0.01
CA GLY A 169 12.62 1.78 -1.07
C GLY A 169 14.00 1.12 -0.95
N VAL A 170 14.05 -0.05 -0.29
CA VAL A 170 15.23 -0.93 -0.26
C VAL A 170 14.79 -2.35 -0.60
N PRO A 171 15.64 -3.16 -1.27
CA PRO A 171 15.34 -4.56 -1.56
C PRO A 171 15.05 -5.34 -0.27
N THR A 172 14.07 -6.26 -0.33
CA THR A 172 13.70 -7.11 0.81
C THR A 172 14.65 -8.28 1.01
N GLY A 173 15.37 -8.67 -0.05
CA GLY A 173 16.26 -9.84 -0.09
C GLY A 173 15.51 -11.15 -0.31
N ILE A 174 14.28 -11.13 -0.77
CA ILE A 174 13.53 -12.32 -1.19
C ILE A 174 14.18 -12.85 -2.48
N ASP A 175 14.69 -14.08 -2.45
CA ASP A 175 15.35 -14.74 -3.59
C ASP A 175 14.34 -15.40 -4.54
N LEU A 176 13.45 -14.60 -5.13
CA LEU A 176 12.44 -15.04 -6.10
C LEU A 176 12.52 -14.27 -7.44
N GLY A 177 13.59 -13.52 -7.65
CA GLY A 177 13.81 -12.71 -8.84
C GLY A 177 14.17 -11.25 -8.51
N PRO A 178 14.38 -10.40 -9.51
CA PRO A 178 14.66 -9.00 -9.27
C PRO A 178 13.42 -8.32 -8.63
N GLU A 179 13.64 -7.57 -7.58
CA GLU A 179 12.62 -6.70 -6.97
C GLU A 179 12.52 -5.37 -7.75
N SER A 180 11.31 -4.82 -7.90
CA SER A 180 11.03 -3.56 -8.63
C SER A 180 11.32 -2.32 -7.77
#